data_49ea962abc7191b84adb787bcf4e37fe
#
_entry.id   49ea962abc7191b84adb787bcf4e37fe
#
_cell.length_a   1.000
_cell.length_b   1.000
_cell.length_c   1.000
_cell.angle_alpha   90.00
_cell.angle_beta   90.00
_cell.angle_gamma   90.00
#
_symmetry.space_group_name_H-M   'P 1'
#
loop_
_entity.id
_entity.type
_entity.pdbx_description
1 polymer ?
#
loop_
_entity_poly.entity_id
_entity_poly.type
_entity_poly.pdbx_seq_one_letter_code
_entity_poly.pdbx_strand_id
1 'polypeptide(L)'
;MLSLNNLSGKLIGLIALALVISALLFNLLMHKFFIIEKGPKVNCSAFFLAQSELKTKGVMSLHINGKGQGEMGISATVKNNAGSSIYHLLRNVDFEYRHKDNGDLIMQMIEIHKKASDNMPNELFNQSIVDFSVKNRMLKITKVGDGYLLWNDFSPVMMCVRSQ
;
A
#
# COMPACT_ATOMS: atom_id res chain seq x y z
N MET A 1 -18.17 63.27 -23.25
CA MET A 1 -19.12 62.16 -23.16
C MET A 1 -18.36 60.86 -23.37
N LEU A 2 -17.96 60.19 -22.31
CA LEU A 2 -17.34 58.87 -22.38
C LEU A 2 -18.44 57.88 -22.67
N SER A 3 -18.33 57.18 -23.82
CA SER A 3 -19.31 56.24 -24.33
C SER A 3 -19.51 55.08 -23.37
N LEU A 4 -20.60 55.00 -22.70
CA LEU A 4 -21.06 53.89 -21.82
C LEU A 4 -21.05 52.53 -22.55
N ASN A 5 -21.13 52.49 -23.86
CA ASN A 5 -21.09 51.27 -24.67
C ASN A 5 -19.74 50.55 -24.65
N ASN A 6 -18.63 51.26 -24.48
CA ASN A 6 -17.32 50.66 -24.42
C ASN A 6 -17.01 50.05 -23.04
N LEU A 7 -17.67 50.50 -21.99
CA LEU A 7 -17.49 49.98 -20.63
C LEU A 7 -18.21 48.61 -20.48
N SER A 8 -19.39 48.45 -21.10
CA SER A 8 -20.19 47.22 -21.10
C SER A 8 -19.47 46.09 -21.84
N GLY A 9 -18.85 46.36 -22.99
CA GLY A 9 -18.10 45.35 -23.74
C GLY A 9 -16.82 44.83 -23.01
N LYS A 10 -16.11 45.73 -22.32
CA LYS A 10 -14.94 45.37 -21.51
C LYS A 10 -15.37 44.55 -20.28
N LEU A 11 -16.48 44.86 -19.66
CA LEU A 11 -17.00 44.11 -18.49
C LEU A 11 -17.43 42.70 -18.89
N ILE A 12 -18.12 42.56 -20.02
CA ILE A 12 -18.51 41.27 -20.56
C ILE A 12 -17.29 40.40 -20.89
N GLY A 13 -16.24 41.00 -21.49
CA GLY A 13 -15.00 40.30 -21.78
C GLY A 13 -14.28 39.78 -20.51
N LEU A 14 -14.24 40.62 -19.45
CA LEU A 14 -13.66 40.23 -18.17
C LEU A 14 -14.44 39.08 -17.50
N ILE A 15 -15.76 39.10 -17.53
CA ILE A 15 -16.62 38.04 -16.99
C ILE A 15 -16.40 36.73 -17.76
N ALA A 16 -16.36 36.79 -19.09
CA ALA A 16 -16.11 35.63 -19.92
C ALA A 16 -14.74 34.99 -19.63
N LEU A 17 -13.70 35.84 -19.52
CA LEU A 17 -12.35 35.38 -19.16
C LEU A 17 -12.31 34.71 -17.77
N ALA A 18 -12.98 35.29 -16.78
CA ALA A 18 -13.06 34.74 -15.43
C ALA A 18 -13.76 33.37 -15.41
N LEU A 19 -14.84 33.20 -16.21
CA LEU A 19 -15.53 31.92 -16.34
C LEU A 19 -14.64 30.84 -17.00
N VAL A 20 -13.89 31.18 -18.03
CA VAL A 20 -12.96 30.26 -18.67
C VAL A 20 -11.86 29.83 -17.70
N ILE A 21 -11.26 30.75 -16.96
CA ILE A 21 -10.23 30.45 -15.97
C ILE A 21 -10.80 29.57 -14.85
N SER A 22 -11.99 29.88 -14.36
CA SER A 22 -12.70 29.09 -13.35
C SER A 22 -12.97 27.66 -13.83
N ALA A 23 -13.44 27.49 -15.06
CA ALA A 23 -13.67 26.18 -15.67
C ALA A 23 -12.37 25.38 -15.85
N LEU A 24 -11.28 26.01 -16.24
CA LEU A 24 -9.97 25.37 -16.34
C LEU A 24 -9.44 24.93 -14.96
N LEU A 25 -9.54 25.79 -13.95
CA LEU A 25 -9.14 25.46 -12.58
C LEU A 25 -9.99 24.33 -12.00
N PHE A 26 -11.30 24.35 -12.25
CA PHE A 26 -12.23 23.29 -11.84
C PHE A 26 -11.84 21.96 -12.50
N ASN A 27 -11.59 21.95 -13.82
CA ASN A 27 -11.12 20.73 -14.52
C ASN A 27 -9.80 20.21 -13.96
N LEU A 28 -8.82 21.08 -13.68
CA LEU A 28 -7.54 20.68 -13.10
C LEU A 28 -7.70 20.11 -11.68
N LEU A 29 -8.56 20.68 -10.88
CA LEU A 29 -8.89 20.17 -9.54
C LEU A 29 -9.61 18.84 -9.63
N MET A 30 -10.64 18.74 -10.46
CA MET A 30 -11.41 17.51 -10.65
C MET A 30 -10.53 16.40 -11.21
N HIS A 31 -9.62 16.70 -12.16
CA HIS A 31 -8.67 15.71 -12.69
C HIS A 31 -7.78 15.14 -11.58
N LYS A 32 -7.31 15.97 -10.63
CA LYS A 32 -6.56 15.48 -9.46
C LYS A 32 -7.41 14.65 -8.49
N PHE A 33 -8.69 14.98 -8.32
CA PHE A 33 -9.60 14.25 -7.44
C PHE A 33 -10.14 12.96 -8.04
N PHE A 34 -10.27 12.85 -9.37
CA PHE A 34 -10.81 11.66 -10.05
C PHE A 34 -9.74 10.62 -10.44
N ILE A 35 -8.44 10.96 -10.43
CA ILE A 35 -7.36 9.98 -10.55
C ILE A 35 -7.06 9.41 -9.14
N ILE A 36 -8.06 8.94 -8.44
CA ILE A 36 -7.88 7.91 -7.44
C ILE A 36 -7.84 6.61 -8.24
N GLU A 37 -6.65 6.18 -8.61
CA GLU A 37 -6.44 4.86 -9.19
C GLU A 37 -7.16 3.86 -8.31
N LYS A 38 -8.21 3.24 -8.85
CA LYS A 38 -8.92 2.16 -8.17
C LYS A 38 -8.02 0.93 -8.19
N GLY A 39 -7.14 0.84 -7.22
CA GLY A 39 -6.31 -0.33 -7.02
C GLY A 39 -7.11 -1.58 -6.62
N PRO A 40 -6.48 -2.74 -6.61
CA PRO A 40 -7.11 -3.96 -6.13
C PRO A 40 -7.51 -3.79 -4.66
N LYS A 41 -8.68 -4.29 -4.31
CA LYS A 41 -9.07 -4.50 -2.92
C LYS A 41 -8.72 -5.92 -2.55
N VAL A 42 -7.82 -6.09 -1.61
CA VAL A 42 -7.36 -7.39 -1.13
C VAL A 42 -7.56 -7.45 0.38
N ASN A 43 -8.12 -8.54 0.85
CA ASN A 43 -8.19 -8.87 2.26
C ASN A 43 -7.98 -10.38 2.37
N CYS A 44 -6.79 -10.78 2.80
CA CYS A 44 -6.43 -12.19 2.86
C CYS A 44 -5.42 -12.47 3.96
N SER A 45 -5.32 -13.74 4.35
CA SER A 45 -4.33 -14.20 5.31
C SER A 45 -3.71 -15.52 4.87
N ALA A 46 -2.48 -15.76 5.30
CA ALA A 46 -1.73 -16.98 5.00
C ALA A 46 -0.94 -17.44 6.22
N PHE A 47 -0.83 -18.76 6.35
CA PHE A 47 0.19 -19.35 7.20
C PHE A 47 1.54 -19.29 6.50
N PHE A 48 2.57 -18.99 7.26
CA PHE A 48 3.93 -19.08 6.77
C PHE A 48 4.83 -19.86 7.73
N LEU A 49 5.82 -20.50 7.16
CA LEU A 49 6.88 -21.20 7.87
C LEU A 49 8.20 -20.76 7.23
N ALA A 50 9.03 -20.06 7.97
CA ALA A 50 10.38 -19.73 7.56
C ALA A 50 11.38 -20.57 8.36
N GLN A 51 12.30 -21.20 7.66
CA GLN A 51 13.37 -22.03 8.25
C GLN A 51 14.71 -21.47 7.78
N SER A 52 15.40 -20.80 8.67
CA SER A 52 16.78 -20.34 8.52
C SER A 52 17.56 -20.78 9.78
N GLU A 53 18.35 -19.90 10.34
CA GLU A 53 18.92 -20.11 11.69
C GLU A 53 17.86 -20.16 12.78
N LEU A 54 16.71 -19.55 12.54
CA LEU A 54 15.53 -19.56 13.40
C LEU A 54 14.35 -20.21 12.67
N LYS A 55 13.54 -20.93 13.41
CA LYS A 55 12.28 -21.50 12.92
C LYS A 55 11.14 -20.57 13.27
N THR A 56 10.57 -19.90 12.29
CA THR A 56 9.45 -18.98 12.47
C THR A 56 8.18 -19.57 11.88
N LYS A 57 7.14 -19.66 12.69
CA LYS A 57 5.80 -20.12 12.28
C LYS A 57 4.77 -19.08 12.67
N GLY A 58 3.95 -18.68 11.73
CA GLY A 58 2.96 -17.65 12.00
C GLY A 58 1.91 -17.46 10.92
N VAL A 59 1.17 -16.37 11.07
CA VAL A 59 0.17 -15.90 10.14
C VAL A 59 0.58 -14.52 9.66
N MET A 60 0.43 -14.29 8.37
CA MET A 60 0.56 -12.99 7.73
C MET A 60 -0.79 -12.61 7.14
N SER A 61 -1.27 -11.42 7.42
CA SER A 61 -2.47 -10.84 6.81
C SER A 61 -2.10 -9.68 5.91
N LEU A 62 -2.83 -9.52 4.81
CA LEU A 62 -2.65 -8.42 3.88
C LEU A 62 -4.00 -7.75 3.63
N HIS A 63 -4.05 -6.47 3.90
CA HIS A 63 -5.19 -5.62 3.59
C HIS A 63 -4.78 -4.49 2.65
N ILE A 64 -5.43 -4.38 1.48
CA ILE A 64 -5.24 -3.31 0.50
C ILE A 64 -6.59 -2.65 0.24
N ASN A 65 -6.67 -1.35 0.46
CA ASN A 65 -7.94 -0.61 0.45
C ASN A 65 -8.42 -0.15 -0.94
N GLY A 66 -7.60 -0.32 -1.97
CA GLY A 66 -7.89 0.14 -3.33
C GLY A 66 -7.69 1.66 -3.55
N LYS A 67 -7.14 2.36 -2.57
CA LYS A 67 -6.91 3.82 -2.61
C LYS A 67 -5.42 4.20 -2.46
N GLY A 68 -4.52 3.29 -2.79
CA GLY A 68 -3.08 3.52 -2.68
C GLY A 68 -2.47 3.20 -1.32
N GLN A 69 -3.24 2.63 -0.39
CA GLN A 69 -2.76 2.29 0.95
C GLN A 69 -3.08 0.84 1.30
N GLY A 70 -2.22 0.24 2.11
CA GLY A 70 -2.41 -1.10 2.63
C GLY A 70 -1.73 -1.29 3.98
N GLU A 71 -2.07 -2.40 4.60
CA GLU A 71 -1.54 -2.86 5.87
C GLU A 71 -1.17 -4.33 5.77
N MET A 72 -0.04 -4.71 6.36
CA MET A 72 0.39 -6.09 6.51
C MET A 72 0.53 -6.41 8.00
N GLY A 73 -0.28 -7.32 8.50
CA GLY A 73 -0.18 -7.84 9.86
C GLY A 73 0.68 -9.09 9.89
N ILE A 74 1.58 -9.21 10.88
CA ILE A 74 2.44 -10.38 11.08
C ILE A 74 2.33 -10.82 12.52
N SER A 75 1.90 -12.06 12.73
CA SER A 75 1.81 -12.69 14.04
C SER A 75 2.53 -14.03 14.01
N ALA A 76 3.60 -14.20 14.78
CA ALA A 76 4.40 -15.42 14.73
C ALA A 76 5.08 -15.76 16.06
N THR A 77 5.42 -17.05 16.18
CA THR A 77 6.33 -17.56 17.20
C THR A 77 7.65 -17.95 16.55
N VAL A 78 8.74 -17.49 17.12
CA VAL A 78 10.10 -17.78 16.67
C VAL A 78 10.77 -18.73 17.66
N LYS A 79 11.32 -19.81 17.14
CA LYS A 79 12.00 -20.86 17.92
C LYS A 79 13.46 -20.94 17.52
N ASN A 80 14.30 -21.32 18.46
CA ASN A 80 15.67 -21.71 18.17
C ASN A 80 15.74 -23.13 17.59
N ASN A 81 16.91 -23.59 17.20
CA ASN A 81 17.12 -24.94 16.66
C ASN A 81 16.83 -26.05 17.67
N ALA A 82 16.90 -25.77 18.96
CA ALA A 82 16.52 -26.69 20.04
C ALA A 82 15.00 -26.79 20.23
N GLY A 83 14.21 -26.00 19.49
CA GLY A 83 12.75 -26.02 19.55
C GLY A 83 12.14 -25.15 20.63
N SER A 84 12.94 -24.47 21.45
CA SER A 84 12.43 -23.54 22.47
C SER A 84 11.94 -22.24 21.82
N SER A 85 10.76 -21.75 22.24
CA SER A 85 10.26 -20.43 21.81
C SER A 85 11.10 -19.34 22.44
N ILE A 86 11.64 -18.46 21.63
CA ILE A 86 12.54 -17.38 22.07
C ILE A 86 11.93 -16.00 21.86
N TYR A 87 11.08 -15.84 20.82
CA TYR A 87 10.42 -14.57 20.56
C TYR A 87 8.95 -14.76 20.17
N HIS A 88 8.17 -13.77 20.54
CA HIS A 88 6.84 -13.52 20.00
C HIS A 88 6.91 -12.30 19.10
N LEU A 89 6.42 -12.46 17.88
CA LEU A 89 6.37 -11.43 16.86
C LEU A 89 4.91 -11.01 16.65
N LEU A 90 4.63 -9.71 16.80
CA LEU A 90 3.32 -9.14 16.54
C LEU A 90 3.46 -7.70 16.04
N ARG A 91 3.45 -7.52 14.72
CA ARG A 91 3.66 -6.24 14.06
C ARG A 91 2.63 -5.97 13.00
N ASN A 92 2.31 -4.68 12.83
CA ASN A 92 1.61 -4.16 11.68
C ASN A 92 2.58 -3.28 10.89
N VAL A 93 2.54 -3.40 9.58
CA VAL A 93 3.34 -2.62 8.63
C VAL A 93 2.39 -1.87 7.73
N ASP A 94 2.36 -0.57 7.86
CA ASP A 94 1.61 0.31 6.98
C ASP A 94 2.44 0.66 5.76
N PHE A 95 1.82 0.63 4.59
CA PHE A 95 2.48 0.96 3.34
C PHE A 95 1.57 1.73 2.39
N GLU A 96 2.19 2.56 1.57
CA GLU A 96 1.57 3.10 0.36
C GLU A 96 1.95 2.25 -0.84
N TYR A 97 1.10 2.24 -1.87
CA TYR A 97 1.44 1.59 -3.11
C TYR A 97 1.03 2.43 -4.33
N ARG A 98 1.73 2.22 -5.41
CA ARG A 98 1.41 2.78 -6.73
C ARG A 98 1.30 1.66 -7.74
N HIS A 99 0.40 1.81 -8.70
CA HIS A 99 0.30 0.90 -9.83
C HIS A 99 1.43 1.17 -10.83
N LYS A 100 1.96 0.09 -11.38
CA LYS A 100 2.82 0.11 -12.55
C LYS A 100 1.98 -0.24 -13.78
N ASP A 101 2.41 0.19 -14.97
CA ASP A 101 1.67 0.01 -16.23
C ASP A 101 1.33 -1.46 -16.55
N ASN A 102 2.10 -2.40 -16.02
CA ASN A 102 1.86 -3.85 -16.15
C ASN A 102 0.92 -4.45 -15.09
N GLY A 103 0.33 -3.63 -14.22
CA GLY A 103 -0.57 -4.07 -13.15
C GLY A 103 0.12 -4.50 -11.86
N ASP A 104 1.45 -4.45 -11.78
CA ASP A 104 2.19 -4.68 -10.55
C ASP A 104 2.03 -3.48 -9.60
N LEU A 105 2.24 -3.72 -8.31
CA LEU A 105 2.24 -2.69 -7.28
C LEU A 105 3.68 -2.40 -6.86
N ILE A 106 4.02 -1.13 -6.79
CA ILE A 106 5.25 -0.68 -6.13
C ILE A 106 4.86 -0.23 -4.74
N MET A 107 5.26 -1.00 -3.74
CA MET A 107 5.02 -0.71 -2.34
C MET A 107 6.14 0.17 -1.78
N GLN A 108 5.76 1.21 -1.07
CA GLN A 108 6.64 2.02 -0.24
C GLN A 108 6.15 1.91 1.20
N MET A 109 7.00 1.41 2.09
CA MET A 109 6.64 1.34 3.49
C MET A 109 6.66 2.71 4.14
N ILE A 110 5.70 2.91 5.06
CA ILE A 110 5.56 4.13 5.82
C ILE A 110 6.00 3.89 7.25
N GLU A 111 5.42 2.90 7.93
CA GLU A 111 5.61 2.70 9.36
C GLU A 111 5.49 1.23 9.78
N ILE A 112 6.24 0.84 10.82
CA ILE A 112 6.15 -0.46 11.46
C ILE A 112 5.70 -0.27 12.90
N HIS A 113 4.53 -0.80 13.22
CA HIS A 113 3.95 -0.76 14.55
C HIS A 113 4.22 -2.05 15.30
N LYS A 114 5.14 -2.00 16.26
CA LYS A 114 5.44 -3.10 17.15
C LYS A 114 4.45 -3.11 18.33
N LYS A 115 3.74 -4.23 18.53
CA LYS A 115 2.80 -4.35 19.65
C LYS A 115 3.54 -4.64 20.96
N ALA A 116 2.90 -4.35 22.11
CA ALA A 116 3.51 -4.48 23.43
C ALA A 116 3.98 -5.92 23.77
N SER A 117 3.32 -6.93 23.23
CA SER A 117 3.69 -8.35 23.41
C SER A 117 4.80 -8.83 22.46
N ASP A 118 5.22 -8.01 21.51
CA ASP A 118 6.32 -8.33 20.60
C ASP A 118 7.66 -8.08 21.31
N ASN A 119 8.42 -9.14 21.55
CA ASN A 119 9.75 -9.08 22.14
C ASN A 119 10.89 -9.36 21.15
N MET A 120 10.57 -9.49 19.82
CA MET A 120 11.58 -9.72 18.81
C MET A 120 12.36 -8.42 18.51
N PRO A 121 13.71 -8.45 18.50
CA PRO A 121 14.54 -7.32 18.09
C PRO A 121 14.26 -6.91 16.63
N ASN A 122 14.37 -5.60 16.34
CA ASN A 122 14.10 -5.08 15.00
C ASN A 122 15.10 -5.59 13.96
N GLU A 123 16.38 -5.67 14.35
CA GLU A 123 17.46 -6.15 13.49
C GLU A 123 17.21 -7.60 13.06
N LEU A 124 16.82 -8.44 14.01
CA LEU A 124 16.55 -9.84 13.77
C LEU A 124 15.30 -10.05 12.92
N PHE A 125 14.27 -9.23 13.14
CA PHE A 125 13.07 -9.23 12.31
C PHE A 125 13.39 -8.90 10.84
N ASN A 126 14.19 -7.86 10.59
CA ASN A 126 14.58 -7.45 9.24
C ASN A 126 15.43 -8.51 8.53
N GLN A 127 16.26 -9.23 9.26
CA GLN A 127 17.10 -10.29 8.70
C GLN A 127 16.35 -11.58 8.41
N SER A 128 15.32 -11.91 9.22
CA SER A 128 14.73 -13.25 9.22
C SER A 128 13.35 -13.32 8.53
N ILE A 129 12.59 -12.23 8.50
CA ILE A 129 11.20 -12.27 8.02
C ILE A 129 11.03 -11.45 6.74
N VAL A 130 11.26 -10.15 6.81
CA VAL A 130 11.17 -9.25 5.68
C VAL A 130 12.19 -8.14 5.87
N ASP A 131 13.10 -8.00 4.92
CA ASP A 131 14.03 -6.89 4.93
C ASP A 131 13.31 -5.58 4.55
N PHE A 132 12.94 -4.82 5.54
CA PHE A 132 12.27 -3.54 5.36
C PHE A 132 13.20 -2.35 5.11
N SER A 133 14.50 -2.56 4.96
CA SER A 133 15.45 -1.50 4.61
C SER A 133 15.31 -1.02 3.15
N VAL A 134 14.73 -1.84 2.29
CA VAL A 134 14.49 -1.51 0.88
C VAL A 134 13.25 -0.63 0.74
N LYS A 135 13.45 0.61 0.30
CA LYS A 135 12.38 1.64 0.22
C LYS A 135 11.24 1.30 -0.74
N ASN A 136 11.52 0.65 -1.86
CA ASN A 136 10.52 0.30 -2.88
C ASN A 136 10.57 -1.20 -3.13
N ARG A 137 9.44 -1.87 -3.00
CA ARG A 137 9.30 -3.30 -3.28
C ARG A 137 8.22 -3.52 -4.31
N MET A 138 8.47 -4.37 -5.27
CA MET A 138 7.43 -4.81 -6.19
C MET A 138 6.60 -5.91 -5.53
N LEU A 139 5.29 -5.76 -5.63
CA LEU A 139 4.32 -6.76 -5.25
C LEU A 139 3.38 -7.01 -6.42
N LYS A 140 3.42 -8.21 -6.96
CA LYS A 140 2.43 -8.65 -7.94
C LYS A 140 1.39 -9.51 -7.22
N ILE A 141 0.13 -9.22 -7.49
CA ILE A 141 -1.00 -9.92 -6.88
C ILE A 141 -1.80 -10.59 -8.00
N THR A 142 -1.86 -11.89 -7.97
CA THR A 142 -2.62 -12.69 -8.93
C THR A 142 -3.76 -13.40 -8.21
N LYS A 143 -5.00 -13.18 -8.64
CA LYS A 143 -6.14 -13.91 -8.09
C LYS A 143 -6.11 -15.36 -8.57
N VAL A 144 -6.23 -16.31 -7.65
CA VAL A 144 -6.23 -17.75 -7.92
C VAL A 144 -7.38 -18.39 -7.12
N GLY A 145 -8.45 -18.75 -7.81
CA GLY A 145 -9.67 -19.23 -7.15
C GLY A 145 -10.22 -18.20 -6.16
N ASP A 146 -10.39 -18.61 -4.91
CA ASP A 146 -10.87 -17.75 -3.81
C ASP A 146 -9.74 -17.07 -3.03
N GLY A 147 -8.50 -17.21 -3.48
CA GLY A 147 -7.32 -16.63 -2.85
C GLY A 147 -6.52 -15.73 -3.77
N TYR A 148 -5.35 -15.37 -3.27
CA TYR A 148 -4.39 -14.54 -3.99
C TYR A 148 -2.99 -15.13 -3.88
N LEU A 149 -2.28 -15.18 -5.00
CA LEU A 149 -0.87 -15.50 -5.07
C LEU A 149 -0.08 -14.19 -5.12
N LEU A 150 0.79 -14.00 -4.15
CA LEU A 150 1.64 -12.83 -4.01
C LEU A 150 3.03 -13.17 -4.51
N TRP A 151 3.59 -12.29 -5.32
CA TRP A 151 4.92 -12.41 -5.91
C TRP A 151 5.77 -11.21 -5.54
N ASN A 152 7.04 -11.43 -5.30
CA ASN A 152 8.05 -10.38 -5.35
C ASN A 152 8.65 -10.32 -6.77
N ASP A 153 9.75 -9.57 -6.95
CA ASP A 153 10.44 -9.45 -8.25
C ASP A 153 10.92 -10.78 -8.84
N PHE A 154 11.07 -11.82 -8.03
CA PHE A 154 11.81 -13.03 -8.42
C PHE A 154 10.98 -14.31 -8.31
N SER A 155 10.06 -14.39 -7.36
CA SER A 155 9.39 -15.64 -7.03
C SER A 155 8.02 -15.42 -6.36
N PRO A 156 7.14 -16.44 -6.36
CA PRO A 156 5.98 -16.45 -5.50
C PRO A 156 6.45 -16.46 -4.04
N VAL A 157 5.87 -15.55 -3.25
CA VAL A 157 6.24 -15.38 -1.84
C VAL A 157 5.22 -16.07 -0.95
N MET A 158 3.96 -15.94 -1.29
CA MET A 158 2.88 -16.38 -0.42
C MET A 158 1.59 -16.60 -1.20
N MET A 159 0.84 -17.64 -0.84
CA MET A 159 -0.54 -17.79 -1.24
C MET A 159 -1.43 -17.51 -0.03
N CYS A 160 -2.30 -16.50 -0.14
CA CYS A 160 -3.22 -16.14 0.92
C CYS A 160 -4.67 -16.44 0.54
N VAL A 161 -5.44 -16.88 1.53
CA VAL A 161 -6.86 -17.16 1.42
C VAL A 161 -7.64 -15.91 1.83
N ARG A 162 -8.70 -15.62 1.11
CA ARG A 162 -9.57 -14.49 1.42
C ARG A 162 -10.11 -14.61 2.84
N SER A 163 -9.90 -13.56 3.63
CA SER A 163 -10.55 -13.42 4.94
C SER A 163 -12.02 -13.06 4.73
N GLN A 164 -12.91 -13.77 5.41
CA GLN A 164 -14.35 -13.49 5.40
C GLN A 164 -14.67 -12.24 6.21
#